data_750c45719aa01fbddbbc7a417d539a45
#
_entry.id   750c45719aa01fbddbbc7a417d539a45
#
_cell.length_a   1.000
_cell.length_b   1.000
_cell.length_c   1.000
_cell.angle_alpha   90.00
_cell.angle_beta   90.00
_cell.angle_gamma   90.00
#
_symmetry.space_group_name_H-M   'P 1'
#
loop_
_entity.id
_entity.type
_entity.pdbx_description
1 polymer ?
#
loop_
_entity_poly.entity_id
_entity_poly.type
_entity_poly.pdbx_seq_one_letter_code
_entity_poly.pdbx_strand_id
1 'polypeptide(L)'
;MRVVLIGRLLIGVLALRELLAQGEDVVGVVVSSLDPYPGLPSEESVRKLANRERLPVLQIPLNKVNEPDVLQAIRKLKPDLIMSPFPSVPFCQELLRIPSIGCINFHPSKLPEAKGFTTSLYHMYRGDDQNWITLHWLDEGVDTGPILSQGAAGIDREDTGFTIRRKTFEVARGLLRDALPLLRQGKAPRIEQLPVPEGRPYSFNWQPSFAEIDWTASSQQVVRRVRTLSHPKDFAFETSAAYTTFLSRRLFVWDAREDDRDARMIAGCEPGQVLAATGDGIGIRTGDGSIVATDITLDEDQDGDSLGALDLLGMRVPTVLG
;
A
#
# COMPACT_ATOMS: atom_id res chain seq x y z
N MET A 1 -0.26 5.90 -28.85
CA MET A 1 -1.32 6.80 -28.36
C MET A 1 -0.67 7.96 -27.64
N ARG A 2 -1.35 9.12 -27.61
CA ARG A 2 -0.96 10.26 -26.76
C ARG A 2 -1.43 10.01 -25.34
N VAL A 3 -0.49 9.86 -24.41
CA VAL A 3 -0.82 9.47 -23.05
C VAL A 3 -0.44 10.59 -22.07
N VAL A 4 -1.33 10.93 -21.15
CA VAL A 4 -1.01 11.70 -19.96
C VAL A 4 -0.95 10.73 -18.78
N LEU A 5 0.16 10.74 -18.05
CA LEU A 5 0.29 10.03 -16.78
C LEU A 5 -0.01 11.00 -15.62
N ILE A 6 -0.94 10.63 -14.74
CA ILE A 6 -1.18 11.31 -13.45
C ILE A 6 -0.74 10.34 -12.36
N GLY A 7 0.50 10.45 -11.86
CA GLY A 7 1.07 9.37 -11.09
C GLY A 7 1.93 9.81 -9.91
N ARG A 8 2.12 8.87 -8.99
CA ARG A 8 2.96 9.01 -7.80
C ARG A 8 3.60 7.67 -7.42
N LEU A 9 4.61 7.72 -6.58
CA LEU A 9 5.25 6.55 -5.98
C LEU A 9 5.81 5.56 -7.01
N LEU A 10 6.25 4.40 -6.55
CA LEU A 10 6.81 3.34 -7.39
C LEU A 10 5.85 2.89 -8.50
N ILE A 11 4.55 2.76 -8.22
CA ILE A 11 3.56 2.34 -9.23
C ILE A 11 3.47 3.35 -10.39
N GLY A 12 3.57 4.65 -10.11
CA GLY A 12 3.64 5.69 -11.14
C GLY A 12 4.92 5.60 -11.97
N VAL A 13 6.06 5.29 -11.32
CA VAL A 13 7.35 5.08 -12.02
C VAL A 13 7.27 3.87 -12.94
N LEU A 14 6.72 2.74 -12.46
CA LEU A 14 6.58 1.52 -13.25
C LEU A 14 5.61 1.72 -14.43
N ALA A 15 4.50 2.43 -14.22
CA ALA A 15 3.58 2.79 -15.30
C ALA A 15 4.26 3.67 -16.35
N LEU A 16 5.03 4.71 -15.95
CA LEU A 16 5.75 5.55 -16.88
C LEU A 16 6.79 4.77 -17.68
N ARG A 17 7.58 3.92 -17.01
CA ARG A 17 8.57 3.06 -17.69
C ARG A 17 7.92 2.14 -18.71
N GLU A 18 6.77 1.53 -18.37
CA GLU A 18 6.08 0.63 -19.29
C GLU A 18 5.48 1.38 -20.48
N LEU A 19 4.85 2.54 -20.28
CA LEU A 19 4.37 3.39 -21.37
C LEU A 19 5.48 3.73 -22.37
N LEU A 20 6.65 4.15 -21.87
CA LEU A 20 7.80 4.48 -22.70
C LEU A 20 8.37 3.24 -23.41
N ALA A 21 8.46 2.11 -22.71
CA ALA A 21 8.96 0.85 -23.29
C ALA A 21 8.07 0.32 -24.42
N GLN A 22 6.76 0.59 -24.36
CA GLN A 22 5.79 0.23 -25.40
C GLN A 22 5.69 1.26 -26.53
N GLY A 23 6.52 2.32 -26.50
CA GLY A 23 6.56 3.35 -27.51
C GLY A 23 5.34 4.29 -27.51
N GLU A 24 4.69 4.46 -26.36
CA GLU A 24 3.59 5.43 -26.25
C GLU A 24 4.14 6.87 -26.26
N ASP A 25 3.40 7.77 -26.87
CA ASP A 25 3.71 9.20 -26.87
C ASP A 25 3.23 9.82 -25.53
N VAL A 26 4.10 9.83 -24.53
CA VAL A 26 3.80 10.43 -23.22
C VAL A 26 3.89 11.95 -23.34
N VAL A 27 2.75 12.59 -23.57
CA VAL A 27 2.64 14.03 -23.86
C VAL A 27 2.62 14.91 -22.60
N GLY A 28 2.50 14.33 -21.44
CA GLY A 28 2.57 15.04 -20.16
C GLY A 28 2.54 14.10 -18.97
N VAL A 29 3.16 14.56 -17.89
CA VAL A 29 3.21 13.85 -16.62
C VAL A 29 2.77 14.81 -15.51
N VAL A 30 1.68 14.47 -14.84
CA VAL A 30 1.18 15.21 -13.66
C VAL A 30 1.65 14.49 -12.41
N VAL A 31 2.37 15.19 -11.55
CA VAL A 31 2.97 14.60 -10.35
C VAL A 31 2.56 15.36 -9.09
N SER A 32 2.65 14.69 -7.96
CA SER A 32 2.46 15.30 -6.64
C SER A 32 3.47 16.41 -6.40
N SER A 33 3.03 17.51 -5.76
CA SER A 33 3.94 18.52 -5.22
C SER A 33 4.94 17.96 -4.20
N LEU A 34 4.64 16.79 -3.62
CA LEU A 34 5.53 16.07 -2.70
C LEU A 34 6.48 15.09 -3.41
N ASP A 35 6.47 14.97 -4.75
CA ASP A 35 7.38 14.06 -5.47
C ASP A 35 8.78 14.72 -5.67
N PRO A 36 9.91 14.11 -5.28
CA PRO A 36 9.98 12.86 -4.53
C PRO A 36 9.43 12.98 -3.12
N TYR A 37 8.73 11.96 -2.69
CA TYR A 37 8.24 11.92 -1.31
C TYR A 37 9.42 11.82 -0.34
N PRO A 38 9.41 12.54 0.79
CA PRO A 38 10.44 12.42 1.81
C PRO A 38 10.60 10.96 2.30
N GLY A 39 11.85 10.51 2.45
CA GLY A 39 12.15 9.15 2.90
C GLY A 39 12.01 8.05 1.84
N LEU A 40 11.54 8.36 0.61
CA LEU A 40 11.47 7.37 -0.45
C LEU A 40 12.74 7.32 -1.30
N PRO A 41 13.14 6.14 -1.82
CA PRO A 41 14.22 6.01 -2.78
C PRO A 41 14.01 6.93 -3.99
N SER A 42 15.08 7.50 -4.49
CA SER A 42 15.00 8.46 -5.62
C SER A 42 14.50 7.83 -6.92
N GLU A 43 14.66 6.52 -7.09
CA GLU A 43 14.13 5.74 -8.20
C GLU A 43 12.60 5.62 -8.18
N GLU A 44 11.96 5.94 -7.07
CA GLU A 44 10.49 5.99 -6.93
C GLU A 44 9.91 7.38 -7.23
N SER A 45 10.73 8.31 -7.72
CA SER A 45 10.27 9.63 -8.16
C SER A 45 9.85 9.64 -9.62
N VAL A 46 8.55 9.82 -9.84
CA VAL A 46 7.97 9.98 -11.19
C VAL A 46 8.52 11.23 -11.85
N ARG A 47 8.67 12.33 -11.10
CA ARG A 47 9.23 13.59 -11.61
C ARG A 47 10.66 13.45 -12.09
N LYS A 48 11.52 12.78 -11.29
CA LYS A 48 12.92 12.56 -11.71
C LYS A 48 13.00 11.73 -12.98
N LEU A 49 12.19 10.68 -13.09
CA LEU A 49 12.11 9.87 -14.30
C LEU A 49 11.63 10.71 -15.50
N ALA A 50 10.53 11.44 -15.37
CA ALA A 50 9.98 12.28 -16.43
C ALA A 50 10.99 13.34 -16.91
N ASN A 51 11.69 14.00 -15.99
CA ASN A 51 12.72 14.98 -16.32
C ASN A 51 13.90 14.35 -17.09
N ARG A 52 14.35 13.15 -16.68
CA ARG A 52 15.40 12.41 -17.39
C ARG A 52 15.00 12.09 -18.81
N GLU A 53 13.75 11.72 -19.02
CA GLU A 53 13.17 11.41 -20.33
C GLU A 53 12.71 12.68 -21.09
N ARG A 54 12.95 13.88 -20.55
CA ARG A 54 12.61 15.20 -21.13
C ARG A 54 11.11 15.36 -21.41
N LEU A 55 10.25 14.75 -20.59
CA LEU A 55 8.81 14.86 -20.71
C LEU A 55 8.28 16.14 -20.06
N PRO A 56 7.20 16.75 -20.57
CA PRO A 56 6.51 17.85 -19.90
C PRO A 56 5.99 17.41 -18.53
N VAL A 57 6.34 18.16 -17.48
CA VAL A 57 5.92 17.87 -16.10
C VAL A 57 5.06 18.99 -15.55
N LEU A 58 3.88 18.65 -15.04
CA LEU A 58 3.03 19.53 -14.25
C LEU A 58 3.04 19.02 -12.78
N GLN A 59 3.60 19.82 -11.90
CA GLN A 59 3.66 19.49 -10.47
C GLN A 59 2.59 20.23 -9.69
N ILE A 60 1.68 19.48 -9.07
CA ILE A 60 0.53 20.02 -8.32
C ILE A 60 0.26 19.18 -7.06
N PRO A 61 -0.45 19.70 -6.04
CA PRO A 61 -1.14 18.84 -5.09
C PRO A 61 -2.15 17.97 -5.83
N LEU A 62 -2.05 16.63 -5.75
CA LEU A 62 -2.88 15.74 -6.57
C LEU A 62 -4.39 15.81 -6.27
N ASN A 63 -4.77 16.33 -5.08
CA ASN A 63 -6.17 16.64 -4.77
C ASN A 63 -6.74 17.83 -5.57
N LYS A 64 -5.88 18.58 -6.27
CA LYS A 64 -6.26 19.71 -7.15
C LYS A 64 -6.34 19.32 -8.63
N VAL A 65 -6.30 18.03 -8.95
CA VAL A 65 -6.31 17.55 -10.35
C VAL A 65 -7.58 17.97 -11.13
N ASN A 66 -8.66 18.24 -10.42
CA ASN A 66 -9.95 18.70 -10.99
C ASN A 66 -10.07 20.22 -11.13
N GLU A 67 -9.05 21.00 -10.76
CA GLU A 67 -9.11 22.46 -10.87
C GLU A 67 -9.11 22.91 -12.35
N PRO A 68 -9.82 24.00 -12.69
CA PRO A 68 -10.02 24.42 -14.08
C PRO A 68 -8.74 24.68 -14.86
N ASP A 69 -7.72 25.24 -14.24
CA ASP A 69 -6.40 25.50 -14.84
C ASP A 69 -5.65 24.21 -15.17
N VAL A 70 -5.74 23.20 -14.28
CA VAL A 70 -5.17 21.86 -14.49
C VAL A 70 -5.89 21.14 -15.63
N LEU A 71 -7.23 21.18 -15.63
CA LEU A 71 -8.04 20.61 -16.71
C LEU A 71 -7.71 21.27 -18.07
N GLN A 72 -7.52 22.60 -18.09
CA GLN A 72 -7.13 23.32 -19.31
C GLN A 72 -5.73 22.90 -19.77
N ALA A 73 -4.77 22.74 -18.84
CA ALA A 73 -3.42 22.28 -19.16
C ALA A 73 -3.44 20.87 -19.78
N ILE A 74 -4.17 19.93 -19.17
CA ILE A 74 -4.31 18.56 -19.68
C ILE A 74 -5.01 18.56 -21.05
N ARG A 75 -6.07 19.35 -21.23
CA ARG A 75 -6.82 19.43 -22.51
C ARG A 75 -5.95 19.93 -23.67
N LYS A 76 -5.02 20.87 -23.41
CA LYS A 76 -4.07 21.36 -24.42
C LYS A 76 -3.14 20.25 -24.92
N LEU A 77 -2.87 19.23 -24.11
CA LEU A 77 -2.03 18.09 -24.50
C LEU A 77 -2.77 17.11 -25.43
N LYS A 78 -4.08 17.23 -25.58
CA LYS A 78 -4.92 16.37 -26.44
C LYS A 78 -4.61 14.87 -26.23
N PRO A 79 -4.74 14.33 -25.02
CA PRO A 79 -4.46 12.93 -24.76
C PRO A 79 -5.53 12.02 -25.38
N ASP A 80 -5.08 10.84 -25.84
CA ASP A 80 -5.98 9.73 -26.17
C ASP A 80 -6.34 8.94 -24.90
N LEU A 81 -5.38 8.81 -23.99
CA LEU A 81 -5.52 8.05 -22.75
C LEU A 81 -4.97 8.86 -21.56
N ILE A 82 -5.68 8.81 -20.44
CA ILE A 82 -5.12 9.20 -19.14
C ILE A 82 -4.88 7.93 -18.32
N MET A 83 -3.61 7.69 -17.92
CA MET A 83 -3.25 6.64 -16.98
C MET A 83 -3.03 7.26 -15.60
N SER A 84 -3.83 6.84 -14.60
CA SER A 84 -3.72 7.39 -13.24
C SER A 84 -3.61 6.28 -12.19
N PRO A 85 -2.40 5.77 -11.91
CA PRO A 85 -2.21 4.80 -10.83
C PRO A 85 -2.41 5.45 -9.46
N PHE A 86 -3.37 4.93 -8.70
CA PHE A 86 -3.72 5.38 -7.35
C PHE A 86 -4.09 6.86 -7.27
N PRO A 87 -5.17 7.32 -7.95
CA PRO A 87 -5.62 8.69 -7.87
C PRO A 87 -5.92 9.08 -6.40
N SER A 88 -5.57 10.31 -6.03
CA SER A 88 -5.77 10.81 -4.66
C SER A 88 -7.21 11.26 -4.40
N VAL A 89 -7.96 11.54 -5.45
CA VAL A 89 -9.37 11.96 -5.43
C VAL A 89 -10.08 11.39 -6.66
N PRO A 90 -11.41 11.21 -6.61
CA PRO A 90 -12.21 10.90 -7.80
C PRO A 90 -12.04 11.98 -8.87
N PHE A 91 -12.02 11.57 -10.14
CA PHE A 91 -11.95 12.49 -11.27
C PHE A 91 -13.33 13.08 -11.57
N CYS A 92 -13.38 14.39 -11.77
CA CYS A 92 -14.60 15.03 -12.23
C CYS A 92 -14.96 14.63 -13.67
N GLN A 93 -16.22 14.81 -14.05
CA GLN A 93 -16.73 14.45 -15.35
C GLN A 93 -15.97 15.16 -16.50
N GLU A 94 -15.56 16.41 -16.28
CA GLU A 94 -14.77 17.15 -17.25
C GLU A 94 -13.40 16.50 -17.52
N LEU A 95 -12.72 16.05 -16.47
CA LEU A 95 -11.43 15.35 -16.62
C LEU A 95 -11.60 14.01 -17.33
N LEU A 96 -12.62 13.22 -16.95
CA LEU A 96 -12.92 11.93 -17.56
C LEU A 96 -13.23 12.03 -19.07
N ARG A 97 -13.74 13.17 -19.53
CA ARG A 97 -14.09 13.42 -20.94
C ARG A 97 -12.95 14.03 -21.77
N ILE A 98 -11.82 14.39 -21.17
CA ILE A 98 -10.70 14.97 -21.93
C ILE A 98 -10.10 13.96 -22.92
N PRO A 99 -9.72 12.72 -22.49
CA PRO A 99 -9.08 11.77 -23.39
C PRO A 99 -10.09 11.09 -24.32
N SER A 100 -9.67 10.85 -25.59
CA SER A 100 -10.56 10.26 -26.61
C SER A 100 -10.89 8.79 -26.36
N ILE A 101 -10.01 8.02 -25.69
CA ILE A 101 -10.21 6.61 -25.33
C ILE A 101 -10.81 6.49 -23.92
N GLY A 102 -10.29 7.25 -22.96
CA GLY A 102 -10.76 7.26 -21.58
C GLY A 102 -9.64 7.34 -20.54
N CYS A 103 -10.02 7.18 -19.28
CA CYS A 103 -9.12 7.17 -18.15
C CYS A 103 -9.05 5.77 -17.55
N ILE A 104 -7.85 5.30 -17.18
CA ILE A 104 -7.64 4.01 -16.53
C ILE A 104 -6.85 4.17 -15.23
N ASN A 105 -7.10 3.27 -14.27
CA ASN A 105 -6.47 3.25 -12.96
C ASN A 105 -5.97 1.85 -12.60
N PHE A 106 -4.89 1.78 -11.84
CA PHE A 106 -4.60 0.63 -11.01
C PHE A 106 -5.24 0.78 -9.64
N HIS A 107 -6.10 -0.15 -9.29
CA HIS A 107 -6.63 -0.29 -7.94
C HIS A 107 -5.93 -1.46 -7.24
N PRO A 108 -5.30 -1.24 -6.05
CA PRO A 108 -4.45 -2.25 -5.41
C PRO A 108 -5.24 -3.31 -4.65
N SER A 109 -6.24 -3.88 -5.25
CA SER A 109 -7.07 -4.95 -4.72
C SER A 109 -7.87 -5.62 -5.82
N LYS A 110 -8.61 -6.68 -5.45
CA LYS A 110 -9.54 -7.39 -6.34
C LYS A 110 -10.89 -6.68 -6.35
N LEU A 111 -11.21 -6.00 -7.46
CA LEU A 111 -12.55 -5.46 -7.69
C LEU A 111 -13.53 -6.55 -8.14
N PRO A 112 -14.81 -6.45 -7.77
CA PRO A 112 -15.45 -5.39 -7.00
C PRO A 112 -15.38 -5.56 -5.48
N GLU A 113 -14.68 -6.56 -4.96
CA GLU A 113 -14.74 -7.01 -3.58
C GLU A 113 -14.16 -6.02 -2.57
N ALA A 114 -13.13 -5.28 -2.95
CA ALA A 114 -12.42 -4.36 -2.05
C ALA A 114 -12.19 -3.01 -2.73
N LYS A 115 -13.23 -2.18 -2.79
CA LYS A 115 -13.19 -0.79 -3.29
C LYS A 115 -12.65 0.16 -2.23
N GLY A 116 -12.20 1.34 -2.66
CA GLY A 116 -11.82 2.43 -1.78
C GLY A 116 -10.32 2.56 -1.54
N PHE A 117 -9.96 3.40 -0.57
CA PHE A 117 -8.58 3.76 -0.30
C PHE A 117 -7.88 2.72 0.58
N THR A 118 -6.54 2.66 0.50
CA THR A 118 -5.65 1.86 1.37
C THR A 118 -5.85 0.34 1.32
N THR A 119 -6.32 -0.19 0.20
CA THR A 119 -6.60 -1.63 0.02
C THR A 119 -5.37 -2.47 -0.36
N SER A 120 -4.20 -1.85 -0.57
CA SER A 120 -3.01 -2.51 -1.12
C SER A 120 -2.45 -3.69 -0.29
N LEU A 121 -2.82 -3.77 0.98
CA LEU A 121 -2.39 -4.83 1.91
C LEU A 121 -3.58 -5.63 2.47
N TYR A 122 -4.77 -5.38 1.97
CA TYR A 122 -6.01 -5.98 2.46
C TYR A 122 -5.98 -7.52 2.43
N HIS A 123 -5.51 -8.08 1.34
CA HIS A 123 -5.44 -9.54 1.17
C HIS A 123 -4.41 -10.17 2.12
N MET A 124 -3.23 -9.56 2.26
CA MET A 124 -2.21 -10.03 3.20
C MET A 124 -2.72 -9.97 4.65
N TYR A 125 -3.38 -8.86 5.03
CA TYR A 125 -3.97 -8.73 6.37
C TYR A 125 -5.02 -9.80 6.66
N ARG A 126 -5.88 -10.11 5.72
CA ARG A 126 -6.88 -11.18 5.84
C ARG A 126 -6.27 -12.57 5.95
N GLY A 127 -5.05 -12.76 5.44
CA GLY A 127 -4.38 -14.06 5.34
C GLY A 127 -4.76 -14.83 4.09
N ASP A 128 -5.12 -14.10 3.04
CA ASP A 128 -5.25 -14.68 1.71
C ASP A 128 -3.84 -15.12 1.22
N ASP A 129 -3.80 -16.04 0.28
CA ASP A 129 -2.57 -16.54 -0.34
C ASP A 129 -2.12 -15.70 -1.56
N GLN A 130 -2.93 -14.73 -1.96
CA GLN A 130 -2.70 -13.86 -3.11
C GLN A 130 -3.04 -12.41 -2.80
N ASN A 131 -2.17 -11.49 -3.22
CA ASN A 131 -2.44 -10.06 -3.21
C ASN A 131 -2.78 -9.59 -4.62
N TRP A 132 -3.95 -8.97 -4.77
CA TRP A 132 -4.54 -8.65 -6.07
C TRP A 132 -4.31 -7.20 -6.47
N ILE A 133 -4.35 -6.97 -7.78
CA ILE A 133 -4.41 -5.65 -8.40
C ILE A 133 -5.35 -5.68 -9.60
N THR A 134 -6.13 -4.63 -9.75
CA THR A 134 -7.09 -4.46 -10.83
C THR A 134 -6.72 -3.25 -11.69
N LEU A 135 -6.58 -3.46 -13.00
CA LEU A 135 -6.60 -2.38 -14.00
C LEU A 135 -8.04 -2.18 -14.44
N HIS A 136 -8.59 -0.98 -14.24
CA HIS A 136 -9.98 -0.68 -14.57
C HIS A 136 -10.13 0.72 -15.18
N TRP A 137 -11.24 0.94 -15.86
CA TRP A 137 -11.64 2.25 -16.34
C TRP A 137 -12.08 3.12 -15.18
N LEU A 138 -11.79 4.42 -15.25
CA LEU A 138 -12.32 5.38 -14.30
C LEU A 138 -13.69 5.88 -14.78
N ASP A 139 -14.59 6.02 -13.84
CA ASP A 139 -15.87 6.71 -13.93
C ASP A 139 -16.02 7.73 -12.80
N GLU A 140 -17.22 8.27 -12.60
CA GLU A 140 -17.49 9.28 -11.55
C GLU A 140 -17.51 8.70 -10.13
N GLY A 141 -17.62 7.37 -10.00
CA GLY A 141 -17.62 6.67 -8.71
C GLY A 141 -16.21 6.31 -8.22
N VAL A 142 -16.14 5.87 -6.97
CA VAL A 142 -14.89 5.36 -6.40
C VAL A 142 -14.76 3.89 -6.76
N ASP A 143 -13.81 3.57 -7.65
CA ASP A 143 -13.48 2.21 -8.10
C ASP A 143 -14.69 1.43 -8.66
N THR A 144 -15.62 2.13 -9.31
CA THR A 144 -16.87 1.56 -9.85
C THR A 144 -16.81 1.26 -11.34
N GLY A 145 -15.88 1.86 -12.05
CA GLY A 145 -15.74 1.70 -13.51
C GLY A 145 -15.42 0.26 -13.94
N PRO A 146 -15.72 -0.08 -15.20
CA PRO A 146 -15.55 -1.43 -15.73
C PRO A 146 -14.12 -1.96 -15.61
N ILE A 147 -13.99 -3.25 -15.30
CA ILE A 147 -12.68 -3.91 -15.19
C ILE A 147 -12.11 -4.15 -16.59
N LEU A 148 -10.83 -3.80 -16.77
CA LEU A 148 -10.06 -4.09 -17.97
C LEU A 148 -9.31 -5.41 -17.82
N SER A 149 -8.57 -5.58 -16.73
CA SER A 149 -7.88 -6.82 -16.38
C SER A 149 -7.53 -6.88 -14.89
N GLN A 150 -7.25 -8.08 -14.40
CA GLN A 150 -6.86 -8.32 -13.01
C GLN A 150 -5.69 -9.28 -12.95
N GLY A 151 -4.87 -9.16 -11.93
CA GLY A 151 -3.77 -10.06 -11.67
C GLY A 151 -3.47 -10.16 -10.19
N ALA A 152 -2.71 -11.17 -9.79
CA ALA A 152 -2.34 -11.41 -8.41
C ALA A 152 -0.87 -11.80 -8.28
N ALA A 153 -0.26 -11.42 -7.16
CA ALA A 153 1.02 -11.91 -6.71
C ALA A 153 0.80 -12.89 -5.54
N GLY A 154 1.48 -14.03 -5.56
CA GLY A 154 1.47 -14.96 -4.42
C GLY A 154 2.08 -14.32 -3.18
N ILE A 155 1.48 -14.56 -2.03
CA ILE A 155 1.97 -14.12 -0.72
C ILE A 155 2.75 -15.27 -0.09
N ASP A 156 4.06 -15.11 0.00
CA ASP A 156 4.93 -16.09 0.64
C ASP A 156 4.99 -15.86 2.16
N ARG A 157 5.41 -16.90 2.89
CA ARG A 157 5.53 -16.83 4.35
C ARG A 157 6.46 -15.71 4.83
N GLU A 158 7.48 -15.38 4.04
CA GLU A 158 8.49 -14.37 4.36
C GLU A 158 8.12 -12.96 3.85
N ASP A 159 6.98 -12.81 3.14
CA ASP A 159 6.60 -11.51 2.63
C ASP A 159 6.21 -10.55 3.74
N THR A 160 6.64 -9.32 3.59
CA THR A 160 6.17 -8.15 4.33
C THR A 160 5.22 -7.32 3.47
N GLY A 161 4.53 -6.36 4.05
CA GLY A 161 3.71 -5.42 3.29
C GLY A 161 4.51 -4.66 2.23
N PHE A 162 5.80 -4.41 2.48
CA PHE A 162 6.70 -3.79 1.51
C PHE A 162 7.01 -4.73 0.34
N THR A 163 7.42 -5.98 0.60
CA THR A 163 7.81 -6.92 -0.47
C THR A 163 6.63 -7.34 -1.32
N ILE A 164 5.47 -7.65 -0.71
CA ILE A 164 4.27 -8.04 -1.46
C ILE A 164 3.73 -6.89 -2.33
N ARG A 165 3.81 -5.64 -1.85
CA ARG A 165 3.44 -4.48 -2.66
C ARG A 165 4.31 -4.36 -3.90
N ARG A 166 5.62 -4.57 -3.79
CA ARG A 166 6.53 -4.56 -4.94
C ARG A 166 6.23 -5.69 -5.93
N LYS A 167 6.00 -6.91 -5.46
CA LYS A 167 5.56 -8.04 -6.30
C LYS A 167 4.26 -7.70 -7.06
N THR A 168 3.28 -7.15 -6.37
CA THR A 168 1.99 -6.79 -6.95
C THR A 168 2.13 -5.67 -8.00
N PHE A 169 3.04 -4.72 -7.80
CA PHE A 169 3.29 -3.66 -8.77
C PHE A 169 3.98 -4.16 -10.05
N GLU A 170 4.81 -5.22 -9.97
CA GLU A 170 5.33 -5.88 -11.16
C GLU A 170 4.21 -6.61 -11.94
N VAL A 171 3.24 -7.20 -11.25
CA VAL A 171 2.02 -7.74 -11.90
C VAL A 171 1.27 -6.60 -12.60
N ALA A 172 1.08 -5.44 -11.95
CA ALA A 172 0.43 -4.27 -12.55
C ALA A 172 1.13 -3.83 -13.85
N ARG A 173 2.45 -3.80 -13.85
CA ARG A 173 3.24 -3.48 -15.05
C ARG A 173 2.95 -4.43 -16.19
N GLY A 174 2.86 -5.74 -15.91
CA GLY A 174 2.46 -6.75 -16.88
C GLY A 174 1.06 -6.51 -17.44
N LEU A 175 0.07 -6.24 -16.57
CA LEU A 175 -1.29 -5.93 -16.99
C LEU A 175 -1.35 -4.71 -17.92
N LEU A 176 -0.59 -3.65 -17.63
CA LEU A 176 -0.53 -2.46 -18.47
C LEU A 176 0.07 -2.80 -19.84
N ARG A 177 1.19 -3.52 -19.87
CA ARG A 177 1.84 -3.95 -21.11
C ARG A 177 0.86 -4.70 -22.03
N ASP A 178 0.09 -5.62 -21.45
CA ASP A 178 -0.83 -6.45 -22.21
C ASP A 178 -2.10 -5.66 -22.64
N ALA A 179 -2.47 -4.63 -21.89
CA ALA A 179 -3.62 -3.77 -22.16
C ALA A 179 -3.34 -2.73 -23.28
N LEU A 180 -2.13 -2.19 -23.37
CA LEU A 180 -1.80 -1.09 -24.30
C LEU A 180 -2.10 -1.41 -25.77
N PRO A 181 -1.77 -2.59 -26.32
CA PRO A 181 -2.15 -2.96 -27.69
C PRO A 181 -3.67 -3.01 -27.90
N LEU A 182 -4.43 -3.48 -26.91
CA LEU A 182 -5.89 -3.56 -26.97
C LEU A 182 -6.53 -2.16 -26.92
N LEU A 183 -5.99 -1.27 -26.09
CA LEU A 183 -6.41 0.13 -26.01
C LEU A 183 -6.20 0.85 -27.37
N ARG A 184 -5.02 0.67 -28.00
CA ARG A 184 -4.73 1.25 -29.33
C ARG A 184 -5.69 0.76 -30.41
N GLN A 185 -6.16 -0.48 -30.32
CA GLN A 185 -7.08 -1.09 -31.28
C GLN A 185 -8.55 -0.82 -30.97
N GLY A 186 -8.87 -0.13 -29.86
CA GLY A 186 -10.26 0.02 -29.40
C GLY A 186 -10.91 -1.29 -28.96
N LYS A 187 -10.12 -2.30 -28.60
CA LYS A 187 -10.57 -3.65 -28.21
C LYS A 187 -10.37 -3.95 -26.72
N ALA A 188 -9.98 -2.95 -25.93
CA ALA A 188 -9.77 -3.12 -24.50
C ALA A 188 -11.09 -3.52 -23.81
N PRO A 189 -11.07 -4.56 -22.94
CA PRO A 189 -12.26 -5.03 -22.26
C PRO A 189 -12.93 -3.93 -21.40
N ARG A 190 -14.26 -4.04 -21.26
CA ARG A 190 -15.08 -3.26 -20.34
C ARG A 190 -16.02 -4.24 -19.63
N ILE A 191 -15.49 -4.91 -18.60
CA ILE A 191 -16.23 -5.91 -17.84
C ILE A 191 -16.91 -5.20 -16.69
N GLU A 192 -18.25 -5.11 -16.75
CA GLU A 192 -19.04 -4.48 -15.70
C GLU A 192 -18.83 -5.17 -14.35
N GLN A 193 -18.69 -4.37 -13.31
CA GLN A 193 -18.57 -4.88 -11.96
C GLN A 193 -19.92 -5.34 -11.43
N LEU A 194 -19.98 -6.61 -11.03
CA LEU A 194 -21.19 -7.13 -10.39
C LEU A 194 -21.40 -6.49 -9.01
N PRO A 195 -22.65 -6.33 -8.56
CA PRO A 195 -22.94 -5.91 -7.20
C PRO A 195 -22.30 -6.86 -6.19
N VAL A 196 -21.66 -6.31 -5.19
CA VAL A 196 -21.13 -7.10 -4.07
C VAL A 196 -22.24 -7.36 -3.06
N PRO A 197 -22.41 -8.58 -2.53
CA PRO A 197 -23.44 -8.87 -1.53
C PRO A 197 -23.35 -7.92 -0.33
N GLU A 198 -24.51 -7.54 0.20
CA GLU A 198 -24.60 -6.71 1.40
C GLU A 198 -23.79 -7.30 2.57
N GLY A 199 -23.17 -6.43 3.36
CA GLY A 199 -22.37 -6.81 4.54
C GLY A 199 -20.89 -7.06 4.29
N ARG A 200 -20.39 -6.95 3.05
CA ARG A 200 -18.94 -6.90 2.81
C ARG A 200 -18.47 -5.43 2.89
N PRO A 201 -17.37 -5.14 3.59
CA PRO A 201 -16.84 -3.80 3.63
C PRO A 201 -16.37 -3.37 2.23
N TYR A 202 -16.98 -2.33 1.69
CA TYR A 202 -16.60 -1.72 0.40
C TYR A 202 -15.35 -0.85 0.51
N SER A 203 -14.95 -0.50 1.73
CA SER A 203 -13.74 0.28 1.97
C SER A 203 -13.01 -0.28 3.17
N PHE A 204 -11.74 -0.57 2.98
CA PHE A 204 -10.82 -0.84 4.06
C PHE A 204 -10.18 0.50 4.44
N ASN A 205 -10.70 1.12 5.49
CA ASN A 205 -10.10 2.32 6.04
C ASN A 205 -9.09 1.90 7.10
N TRP A 206 -7.82 2.18 6.86
CA TRP A 206 -6.79 2.09 7.88
C TRP A 206 -7.15 3.04 9.03
N GLN A 207 -7.71 2.47 10.10
CA GLN A 207 -7.90 3.17 11.34
C GLN A 207 -6.61 3.10 12.17
N PRO A 208 -6.31 4.08 13.02
CA PRO A 208 -5.19 3.97 13.97
C PRO A 208 -5.23 2.67 14.77
N SER A 209 -6.42 2.19 15.14
CA SER A 209 -6.65 0.89 15.79
C SER A 209 -6.22 -0.32 14.96
N PHE A 210 -6.04 -0.17 13.65
CA PHE A 210 -5.55 -1.25 12.81
C PHE A 210 -4.07 -1.59 13.07
N ALA A 211 -3.26 -0.62 13.41
CA ALA A 211 -1.86 -0.81 13.71
C ALA A 211 -1.62 -1.27 15.16
N GLU A 212 -2.62 -1.13 16.04
CA GLU A 212 -2.54 -1.60 17.41
C GLU A 212 -2.66 -3.12 17.50
N ILE A 213 -1.74 -3.76 18.21
CA ILE A 213 -1.71 -5.22 18.33
C ILE A 213 -2.78 -5.66 19.34
N ASP A 214 -3.68 -6.52 18.89
CA ASP A 214 -4.61 -7.24 19.75
C ASP A 214 -3.93 -8.53 20.24
N TRP A 215 -3.47 -8.54 21.46
CA TRP A 215 -2.79 -9.69 22.07
C TRP A 215 -3.72 -10.87 22.32
N THR A 216 -5.04 -10.68 22.33
CA THR A 216 -6.02 -11.78 22.45
C THR A 216 -6.18 -12.57 21.16
N ALA A 217 -5.68 -12.04 20.05
CA ALA A 217 -5.65 -12.72 18.76
C ALA A 217 -4.67 -13.91 18.77
N SER A 218 -4.78 -14.80 17.77
CA SER A 218 -3.85 -15.92 17.62
C SER A 218 -2.44 -15.44 17.26
N SER A 219 -1.42 -16.23 17.60
CA SER A 219 -0.01 -15.98 17.23
C SER A 219 0.12 -15.68 15.74
N GLN A 220 -0.53 -16.47 14.89
CA GLN A 220 -0.54 -16.29 13.45
C GLN A 220 -1.13 -14.94 13.04
N GLN A 221 -2.23 -14.51 13.66
CA GLN A 221 -2.87 -13.22 13.37
C GLN A 221 -1.98 -12.05 13.79
N VAL A 222 -1.33 -12.14 14.95
CA VAL A 222 -0.39 -11.10 15.44
C VAL A 222 0.80 -10.99 14.49
N VAL A 223 1.48 -12.10 14.17
CA VAL A 223 2.61 -12.11 13.24
C VAL A 223 2.21 -11.57 11.88
N ARG A 224 1.04 -11.96 11.38
CA ARG A 224 0.51 -11.46 10.10
C ARG A 224 0.29 -9.95 10.12
N ARG A 225 -0.26 -9.40 11.22
CA ARG A 225 -0.44 -7.94 11.38
C ARG A 225 0.91 -7.23 11.35
N VAL A 226 1.89 -7.70 12.11
CA VAL A 226 3.24 -7.15 12.13
C VAL A 226 3.82 -7.15 10.71
N ARG A 227 3.83 -8.30 10.03
CA ARG A 227 4.37 -8.43 8.66
C ARG A 227 3.65 -7.55 7.65
N THR A 228 2.31 -7.43 7.75
CA THR A 228 1.51 -6.58 6.85
C THR A 228 1.92 -5.11 6.95
N LEU A 229 2.27 -4.65 8.15
CA LEU A 229 2.67 -3.27 8.43
C LEU A 229 4.19 -3.06 8.32
N SER A 230 4.96 -4.14 8.20
CA SER A 230 6.42 -4.06 8.14
C SER A 230 6.91 -3.45 6.83
N HIS A 231 7.79 -2.47 6.97
CA HIS A 231 8.51 -1.79 5.89
C HIS A 231 9.87 -1.30 6.41
N PRO A 232 10.83 -0.94 5.55
CA PRO A 232 12.08 -0.33 6.00
C PRO A 232 11.81 0.91 6.87
N LYS A 233 12.54 1.05 7.99
CA LYS A 233 12.28 2.10 9.01
C LYS A 233 12.38 3.53 8.50
N ASP A 234 13.19 3.75 7.49
CA ASP A 234 13.36 5.01 6.76
C ASP A 234 12.27 5.26 5.70
N PHE A 235 11.36 4.30 5.52
CA PHE A 235 10.25 4.37 4.57
C PHE A 235 8.98 4.91 5.26
N ALA A 236 9.03 6.16 5.71
CA ALA A 236 7.97 6.81 6.50
C ALA A 236 6.74 7.21 5.66
N PHE A 237 6.15 6.26 4.91
CA PHE A 237 4.99 6.58 4.08
C PHE A 237 3.79 5.66 4.37
N GLU A 238 2.67 6.27 4.76
CA GLU A 238 1.30 5.75 4.85
C GLU A 238 0.95 4.79 6.01
N THR A 239 1.90 4.05 6.58
CA THR A 239 1.56 3.12 7.68
C THR A 239 2.59 3.19 8.79
N SER A 240 2.13 3.40 10.01
CA SER A 240 2.94 3.12 11.20
C SER A 240 3.14 1.61 11.30
N ALA A 241 4.30 1.15 11.81
CA ALA A 241 4.46 -0.25 12.18
C ALA A 241 3.35 -0.71 13.15
N ALA A 242 3.15 -2.00 13.26
CA ALA A 242 2.32 -2.54 14.33
C ALA A 242 2.87 -2.07 15.68
N TYR A 243 1.98 -1.68 16.59
CA TYR A 243 2.40 -1.18 17.89
C TYR A 243 1.55 -1.74 19.02
N THR A 244 2.09 -1.64 20.22
CA THR A 244 1.37 -1.84 21.49
C THR A 244 1.73 -0.70 22.45
N THR A 245 1.03 -0.60 23.56
CA THR A 245 1.33 0.39 24.60
C THR A 245 2.18 -0.24 25.69
N PHE A 246 3.29 0.42 26.02
CA PHE A 246 4.18 0.07 27.12
C PHE A 246 4.54 1.32 27.92
N LEU A 247 4.19 1.36 29.21
CA LEU A 247 4.41 2.53 30.09
C LEU A 247 3.92 3.86 29.49
N SER A 248 2.71 3.84 28.92
CA SER A 248 2.08 5.00 28.24
C SER A 248 2.80 5.48 26.98
N ARG A 249 3.73 4.71 26.44
CA ARG A 249 4.45 4.97 25.20
C ARG A 249 4.09 3.90 24.16
N ARG A 250 4.22 4.22 22.87
CA ARG A 250 4.10 3.22 21.81
C ARG A 250 5.38 2.40 21.69
N LEU A 251 5.23 1.11 21.72
CA LEU A 251 6.26 0.14 21.39
C LEU A 251 5.95 -0.40 19.99
N PHE A 252 6.73 0.00 19.00
CA PHE A 252 6.59 -0.49 17.63
C PHE A 252 7.25 -1.84 17.46
N VAL A 253 6.53 -2.74 16.80
CA VAL A 253 7.01 -4.08 16.45
C VAL A 253 7.16 -4.14 14.93
N TRP A 254 8.42 -4.22 14.47
CA TRP A 254 8.76 -4.19 13.04
C TRP A 254 8.88 -5.58 12.45
N ASP A 255 9.26 -6.55 13.28
CA ASP A 255 9.35 -7.94 12.86
C ASP A 255 8.98 -8.89 14.01
N ALA A 256 8.33 -10.00 13.68
CA ALA A 256 7.93 -11.03 14.62
C ALA A 256 7.77 -12.38 13.91
N ARG A 257 8.02 -13.43 14.68
CA ARG A 257 7.76 -14.82 14.26
C ARG A 257 6.95 -15.57 15.32
N GLU A 258 6.27 -16.59 14.89
CA GLU A 258 5.63 -17.52 15.84
C GLU A 258 6.70 -18.18 16.72
N ASP A 259 6.36 -18.45 17.97
CA ASP A 259 7.23 -19.04 18.96
C ASP A 259 6.81 -20.50 19.18
N ASP A 260 7.77 -21.42 19.07
CA ASP A 260 7.55 -22.87 19.22
C ASP A 260 7.50 -23.31 20.70
N ARG A 261 7.32 -22.41 21.64
CA ARG A 261 7.21 -22.75 23.07
C ARG A 261 6.05 -23.70 23.34
N ASP A 262 6.30 -24.69 24.21
CA ASP A 262 5.27 -25.59 24.68
C ASP A 262 4.16 -24.79 25.39
N ALA A 263 2.92 -24.96 24.95
CA ALA A 263 1.73 -24.32 25.54
C ALA A 263 1.65 -24.49 27.07
N ARG A 264 2.24 -25.58 27.63
CA ARG A 264 2.31 -25.82 29.07
C ARG A 264 3.20 -24.80 29.79
N MET A 265 4.24 -24.26 29.14
CA MET A 265 5.14 -23.27 29.73
C MET A 265 4.54 -21.89 29.85
N ILE A 266 3.49 -21.63 29.08
CA ILE A 266 2.78 -20.35 29.04
C ILE A 266 1.36 -20.44 29.61
N ALA A 267 1.00 -21.61 30.17
CA ALA A 267 -0.28 -21.81 30.83
C ALA A 267 -0.36 -20.88 32.07
N GLY A 268 -1.43 -20.05 32.12
CA GLY A 268 -1.63 -19.09 33.21
C GLY A 268 -1.02 -17.71 32.95
N CYS A 269 -0.33 -17.50 31.81
CA CYS A 269 0.11 -16.18 31.40
C CYS A 269 -1.03 -15.44 30.65
N GLU A 270 -1.16 -14.15 30.91
CA GLU A 270 -2.15 -13.29 30.26
C GLU A 270 -1.68 -12.89 28.84
N PRO A 271 -2.60 -12.72 27.85
CA PRO A 271 -2.27 -12.14 26.57
C PRO A 271 -1.57 -10.77 26.74
N GLY A 272 -0.48 -10.55 25.97
CA GLY A 272 0.39 -9.38 26.11
C GLY A 272 1.46 -9.51 27.18
N GLN A 273 1.47 -10.56 27.99
CA GLN A 273 2.52 -10.78 28.99
C GLN A 273 3.86 -11.12 28.32
N VAL A 274 4.91 -10.42 28.75
CA VAL A 274 6.29 -10.72 28.36
C VAL A 274 6.73 -12.00 29.05
N LEU A 275 7.10 -13.01 28.26
CA LEU A 275 7.50 -14.35 28.74
C LEU A 275 9.00 -14.46 28.93
N ALA A 276 9.77 -13.81 28.07
CA ALA A 276 11.22 -13.78 28.11
C ALA A 276 11.74 -12.61 27.26
N ALA A 277 12.92 -12.09 27.64
CA ALA A 277 13.72 -11.21 26.81
C ALA A 277 15.08 -11.87 26.63
N THR A 278 15.50 -12.09 25.39
CA THR A 278 16.76 -12.76 25.02
C THR A 278 17.42 -11.98 23.89
N GLY A 279 18.65 -12.36 23.52
CA GLY A 279 19.34 -11.80 22.35
C GLY A 279 18.59 -12.03 21.03
N ASP A 280 17.67 -13.01 20.97
CA ASP A 280 16.86 -13.34 19.79
C ASP A 280 15.56 -12.54 19.70
N GLY A 281 15.21 -11.76 20.75
CA GLY A 281 14.01 -10.96 20.81
C GLY A 281 13.19 -11.15 22.09
N ILE A 282 11.96 -10.64 22.07
CA ILE A 282 11.04 -10.65 23.20
C ILE A 282 9.92 -11.66 22.92
N GLY A 283 9.82 -12.66 23.79
CA GLY A 283 8.71 -13.61 23.80
C GLY A 283 7.49 -12.99 24.45
N ILE A 284 6.35 -12.98 23.76
CA ILE A 284 5.09 -12.36 24.22
C ILE A 284 3.94 -13.34 24.06
N ARG A 285 3.10 -13.45 25.11
CA ARG A 285 1.89 -14.29 25.11
C ARG A 285 0.83 -13.71 24.18
N THR A 286 0.20 -14.58 23.39
CA THR A 286 -0.95 -14.27 22.52
C THR A 286 -2.18 -15.05 22.95
N GLY A 287 -3.30 -14.95 22.25
CA GLY A 287 -4.54 -15.66 22.59
C GLY A 287 -4.41 -17.17 22.63
N ASP A 288 -3.61 -17.78 21.75
CA ASP A 288 -3.49 -19.23 21.60
C ASP A 288 -2.06 -19.78 21.79
N GLY A 289 -1.05 -18.90 21.79
CA GLY A 289 0.35 -19.30 21.82
C GLY A 289 1.25 -18.18 22.28
N SER A 290 2.39 -18.02 21.64
CA SER A 290 3.32 -16.92 21.82
C SER A 290 4.00 -16.55 20.53
N ILE A 291 4.57 -15.35 20.49
CA ILE A 291 5.43 -14.87 19.43
C ILE A 291 6.79 -14.45 19.98
N VAL A 292 7.78 -14.35 19.12
CA VAL A 292 9.02 -13.63 19.39
C VAL A 292 9.03 -12.38 18.50
N ALA A 293 8.97 -11.20 19.14
CA ALA A 293 9.22 -9.92 18.48
C ALA A 293 10.73 -9.73 18.37
N THR A 294 11.24 -9.69 17.14
CA THR A 294 12.69 -9.70 16.86
C THR A 294 13.25 -8.31 16.56
N ASP A 295 12.41 -7.38 16.12
CA ASP A 295 12.76 -5.98 15.90
C ASP A 295 11.70 -5.06 16.49
N ILE A 296 12.10 -4.27 17.48
CA ILE A 296 11.21 -3.38 18.23
C ILE A 296 11.87 -2.02 18.48
N THR A 297 11.06 -0.96 18.52
CA THR A 297 11.49 0.38 18.91
C THR A 297 10.44 1.06 19.78
N LEU A 298 10.86 1.86 20.74
CA LEU A 298 9.96 2.77 21.46
C LEU A 298 9.74 4.04 20.65
N ASP A 299 8.56 4.65 20.84
CA ASP A 299 8.28 5.98 20.33
C ASP A 299 9.30 6.96 20.95
N GLU A 300 9.98 7.75 20.11
CA GLU A 300 11.01 8.68 20.57
C GLU A 300 10.37 9.76 21.46
N ASP A 301 10.89 9.96 22.67
CA ASP A 301 10.63 11.16 23.41
C ASP A 301 11.23 12.35 22.66
N GLN A 302 10.62 13.51 22.75
CA GLN A 302 11.11 14.77 22.21
C GLN A 302 12.54 15.12 22.71
N ASP A 303 13.08 14.37 23.67
CA ASP A 303 14.39 14.56 24.30
C ASP A 303 15.48 13.58 23.84
N GLY A 304 15.20 12.65 22.90
CA GLY A 304 16.24 11.87 22.21
C GLY A 304 16.99 10.81 23.04
N ASP A 305 16.46 10.39 24.19
CA ASP A 305 17.09 9.37 25.04
C ASP A 305 16.55 7.97 24.71
N SER A 306 17.10 7.36 23.67
CA SER A 306 16.79 5.99 23.24
C SER A 306 17.53 4.98 24.09
N LEU A 307 17.08 4.71 25.30
CA LEU A 307 17.35 3.43 25.94
C LEU A 307 16.71 2.34 25.08
N GLY A 308 17.50 1.39 24.58
CA GLY A 308 17.00 0.34 23.71
C GLY A 308 15.76 -0.33 24.32
N ALA A 309 14.70 -0.52 23.54
CA ALA A 309 13.45 -1.10 24.03
C ALA A 309 13.66 -2.46 24.72
N LEU A 310 14.69 -3.21 24.29
CA LEU A 310 15.14 -4.47 24.91
C LEU A 310 15.65 -4.29 26.34
N ASP A 311 16.42 -3.23 26.62
CA ASP A 311 16.93 -2.97 27.97
C ASP A 311 15.82 -2.60 28.95
N LEU A 312 14.83 -1.81 28.48
CA LEU A 312 13.67 -1.44 29.29
C LEU A 312 12.77 -2.64 29.61
N LEU A 313 12.56 -3.55 28.66
CA LEU A 313 11.74 -4.74 28.83
C LEU A 313 12.49 -5.83 29.62
N GLY A 314 13.81 -5.96 29.44
CA GLY A 314 14.64 -6.89 30.22
C GLY A 314 14.71 -6.56 31.70
N MET A 315 14.50 -5.31 32.11
CA MET A 315 14.50 -4.87 33.52
C MET A 315 13.18 -5.13 34.25
N ARG A 316 12.09 -5.49 33.57
CA ARG A 316 10.72 -5.55 34.15
C ARG A 316 9.91 -6.77 33.71
N VAL A 317 10.51 -7.96 33.67
CA VAL A 317 9.75 -9.21 33.49
C VAL A 317 9.26 -9.70 34.87
N PRO A 318 7.96 -10.02 35.08
CA PRO A 318 6.87 -10.08 34.11
C PRO A 318 6.18 -8.71 33.88
N THR A 319 5.94 -8.38 32.62
CA THR A 319 5.24 -7.15 32.22
C THR A 319 4.11 -7.52 31.26
N VAL A 320 2.95 -6.89 31.39
CA VAL A 320 1.84 -7.02 30.45
C VAL A 320 1.84 -5.80 29.54
N LEU A 321 1.82 -6.05 28.22
CA LEU A 321 1.68 -5.02 27.18
C LEU A 321 0.18 -4.80 26.92
N GLY A 322 -0.26 -3.56 26.96
CA GLY A 322 -1.66 -3.18 26.79
C GLY A 322 -1.96 -2.55 25.43
#